data_b849c5ba11a07c6a8b899d5f40e42802
#
_entry.id   b849c5ba11a07c6a8b899d5f40e42802
#
_cell.length_a   1.000
_cell.length_b   1.000
_cell.length_c   1.000
_cell.angle_alpha   90.00
_cell.angle_beta   90.00
_cell.angle_gamma   90.00
#
_symmetry.space_group_name_H-M   'P 1'
#
loop_
_entity.id
_entity.type
_entity.pdbx_description
1 polymer ?
#
loop_
_entity_poly.entity_id
_entity_poly.type
_entity_poly.pdbx_seq_one_letter_code
_entity_poly.pdbx_strand_id
1 'polypeptide(L)'
;MPLLQLPGAPGEPASIGRPRDHAGATPWVQIDTSLLPAPIEPLAERDTIELPSIADREGYFAERHFDYWLSGLRDWSHIGRWAQAAGAPVSAATRLLDLGSSSGRVLRHFVAQSGVQRPWAADINRRNAAWLRKYMPPHVRVLPSTALPHLPIEDRSLDLVYALSVINHIDHLELMWLAEIRRMLRPGGVCVLSVATETAWSLMGPDVPLFADLLRRKDDVAERPISLDLFRAPMPEERVVFTYRGRELYQCNIFHADAYIRREWSRLLGVVEIIPRGFDTQDAVVLRRDD
;
A
#
# COMPACT_ATOMS: atom_id res chain seq x y z
N MET A 1 -8.74 -16.18 -21.82
CA MET A 1 -7.71 -16.20 -20.77
C MET A 1 -8.28 -16.97 -19.59
N PRO A 2 -7.63 -17.99 -19.03
CA PRO A 2 -8.12 -18.60 -17.80
C PRO A 2 -8.10 -17.52 -16.70
N LEU A 3 -9.22 -17.37 -16.00
CA LEU A 3 -9.26 -16.65 -14.74
C LEU A 3 -8.19 -17.27 -13.84
N LEU A 4 -7.22 -16.46 -13.39
CA LEU A 4 -6.24 -16.88 -12.40
C LEU A 4 -6.98 -17.57 -11.24
N GLN A 5 -6.92 -18.91 -11.20
CA GLN A 5 -7.39 -19.65 -10.04
C GLN A 5 -6.36 -19.41 -8.94
N LEU A 6 -6.69 -18.48 -8.05
CA LEU A 6 -5.93 -18.33 -6.82
C LEU A 6 -5.96 -19.66 -6.06
N PRO A 7 -4.86 -20.08 -5.41
CA PRO A 7 -4.81 -21.31 -4.64
C PRO A 7 -6.00 -21.38 -3.70
N GLY A 8 -6.56 -22.57 -3.53
CA GLY A 8 -7.78 -22.86 -2.81
C GLY A 8 -7.85 -22.09 -1.50
N ALA A 9 -9.00 -21.47 -1.20
CA ALA A 9 -9.18 -20.58 -0.09
C ALA A 9 -8.61 -21.20 1.20
N PRO A 10 -7.49 -20.67 1.73
CA PRO A 10 -7.02 -21.14 3.02
C PRO A 10 -8.04 -20.74 4.06
N GLY A 11 -8.42 -21.62 4.93
CA GLY A 11 -9.39 -21.49 6.02
C GLY A 11 -10.13 -20.18 6.25
N GLU A 12 -11.17 -20.20 7.04
CA GLU A 12 -11.96 -19.01 7.33
C GLU A 12 -11.07 -17.90 7.94
N PRO A 13 -11.21 -16.62 7.50
CA PRO A 13 -10.48 -15.51 8.08
C PRO A 13 -10.67 -15.41 9.60
N ALA A 14 -9.58 -15.21 10.34
CA ALA A 14 -9.57 -15.16 11.80
C ALA A 14 -9.11 -13.80 12.31
N SER A 15 -9.51 -13.46 13.55
CA SER A 15 -9.02 -12.28 14.27
C SER A 15 -8.30 -12.69 15.55
N ILE A 16 -7.48 -11.77 16.09
CA ILE A 16 -6.71 -11.96 17.31
C ILE A 16 -7.12 -10.97 18.42
N GLY A 17 -8.24 -10.28 18.27
CA GLY A 17 -8.71 -9.26 19.19
C GLY A 17 -8.49 -7.83 18.70
N ARG A 18 -8.69 -6.87 19.57
CA ARG A 18 -8.66 -5.44 19.23
C ARG A 18 -7.30 -4.81 19.50
N PRO A 19 -6.97 -3.66 18.88
CA PRO A 19 -5.68 -2.97 19.09
C PRO A 19 -5.39 -2.70 20.57
N ARG A 20 -6.36 -2.26 21.35
CA ARG A 20 -6.22 -1.98 22.78
C ARG A 20 -5.76 -3.18 23.60
N ASP A 21 -6.10 -4.39 23.18
CA ASP A 21 -5.77 -5.62 23.89
C ASP A 21 -4.26 -5.94 23.81
N HIS A 22 -3.55 -5.27 22.88
CA HIS A 22 -2.12 -5.43 22.61
C HIS A 22 -1.30 -4.16 22.88
N ALA A 23 -1.93 -3.06 23.32
CA ALA A 23 -1.30 -1.74 23.45
C ALA A 23 -0.19 -1.62 24.52
N GLY A 24 0.00 -2.62 25.37
CA GLY A 24 1.08 -2.64 26.35
C GLY A 24 2.42 -3.19 25.86
N ALA A 25 2.50 -3.70 24.64
CA ALA A 25 3.74 -4.23 24.06
C ALA A 25 4.70 -3.09 23.69
N THR A 26 6.02 -3.32 23.91
CA THR A 26 7.04 -2.34 23.48
C THR A 26 7.05 -2.23 21.95
N PRO A 27 6.73 -1.07 21.38
CA PRO A 27 6.62 -0.93 19.94
C PRO A 27 8.01 -0.90 19.27
N TRP A 28 8.12 -1.58 18.14
CA TRP A 28 9.29 -1.51 17.24
C TRP A 28 9.10 -0.44 16.15
N VAL A 29 7.84 -0.11 15.85
CA VAL A 29 7.52 0.92 14.87
C VAL A 29 7.69 2.29 15.50
N GLN A 30 8.57 3.10 14.91
CA GLN A 30 8.71 4.50 15.29
C GLN A 30 7.64 5.33 14.60
N ILE A 31 7.02 6.23 15.37
CA ILE A 31 6.01 7.16 14.88
C ILE A 31 6.29 8.55 15.44
N ASP A 32 6.16 9.56 14.61
CA ASP A 32 6.16 10.95 15.05
C ASP A 32 4.80 11.28 15.67
N THR A 33 4.74 11.28 17.00
CA THR A 33 3.52 11.53 17.75
C THR A 33 3.01 12.96 17.59
N SER A 34 3.86 13.90 17.13
CA SER A 34 3.43 15.29 16.86
C SER A 34 2.47 15.41 15.68
N LEU A 35 2.45 14.37 14.81
CA LEU A 35 1.54 14.26 13.67
C LEU A 35 0.19 13.64 14.03
N LEU A 36 0.01 13.17 15.26
CA LEU A 36 -1.21 12.51 15.69
C LEU A 36 -2.18 13.51 16.34
N PRO A 37 -3.49 13.32 16.16
CA PRO A 37 -4.51 14.18 16.76
C PRO A 37 -4.70 13.94 18.27
N ALA A 38 -4.15 12.86 18.81
CA ALA A 38 -4.24 12.45 20.21
C ALA A 38 -3.10 11.49 20.56
N PRO A 39 -2.83 11.23 21.86
CA PRO A 39 -1.96 10.13 22.29
C PRO A 39 -2.36 8.77 21.70
N ILE A 40 -1.43 7.83 21.65
CA ILE A 40 -1.61 6.52 20.99
C ILE A 40 -2.70 5.69 21.66
N GLU A 41 -2.74 5.67 23.00
CA GLU A 41 -3.69 4.87 23.77
C GLU A 41 -5.17 5.23 23.46
N PRO A 42 -5.62 6.49 23.53
CA PRO A 42 -6.96 6.88 23.11
C PRO A 42 -7.27 6.55 21.65
N LEU A 43 -6.27 6.57 20.75
CA LEU A 43 -6.46 6.18 19.35
C LEU A 43 -6.66 4.66 19.21
N ALA A 44 -5.95 3.85 20.03
CA ALA A 44 -6.13 2.41 20.06
C ALA A 44 -7.48 2.01 20.69
N GLU A 45 -7.94 2.72 21.71
CA GLU A 45 -9.26 2.51 22.29
C GLU A 45 -10.41 2.83 21.34
N ARG A 46 -10.25 3.87 20.53
CA ARG A 46 -11.24 4.28 19.50
C ARG A 46 -11.38 3.25 18.39
N ASP A 47 -10.30 2.54 18.05
CA ASP A 47 -10.33 1.55 16.98
C ASP A 47 -10.91 0.22 17.50
N THR A 48 -12.18 0.00 17.21
CA THR A 48 -12.91 -1.22 17.59
C THR A 48 -12.85 -2.34 16.55
N ILE A 49 -12.11 -2.12 15.45
CA ILE A 49 -11.95 -3.13 14.39
C ILE A 49 -10.98 -4.21 14.86
N GLU A 50 -11.34 -5.46 14.67
CA GLU A 50 -10.49 -6.60 15.00
C GLU A 50 -9.13 -6.54 14.29
N LEU A 51 -8.09 -7.11 14.88
CA LEU A 51 -6.79 -7.28 14.23
C LEU A 51 -6.77 -8.63 13.49
N PRO A 52 -6.21 -8.68 12.26
CA PRO A 52 -6.10 -9.93 11.52
C PRO A 52 -5.09 -10.87 12.16
N SER A 53 -5.34 -12.17 12.03
CA SER A 53 -4.36 -13.20 12.38
C SER A 53 -3.08 -13.04 11.53
N ILE A 54 -1.99 -13.66 11.94
CA ILE A 54 -0.72 -13.62 11.19
C ILE A 54 -0.92 -14.11 9.76
N ALA A 55 -1.72 -15.16 9.58
CA ALA A 55 -2.04 -15.71 8.26
C ALA A 55 -2.90 -14.75 7.41
N ASP A 56 -3.80 -13.98 8.03
CA ASP A 56 -4.69 -13.02 7.36
C ASP A 56 -4.00 -11.69 7.04
N ARG A 57 -2.76 -11.50 7.46
CA ARG A 57 -1.88 -10.39 7.09
C ARG A 57 -0.59 -10.86 6.43
N GLU A 58 -0.62 -12.04 5.80
CA GLU A 58 0.47 -12.60 5.01
C GLU A 58 1.81 -12.71 5.78
N GLY A 59 1.76 -12.89 7.12
CA GLY A 59 2.92 -12.98 7.97
C GLY A 59 3.53 -11.65 8.42
N TYR A 60 3.02 -10.53 7.92
CA TYR A 60 3.56 -9.20 8.28
C TYR A 60 3.51 -8.96 9.78
N PHE A 61 4.62 -8.47 10.34
CA PHE A 61 4.84 -8.22 11.77
C PHE A 61 4.79 -9.45 12.68
N ALA A 62 4.67 -10.68 12.15
CA ALA A 62 4.64 -11.92 12.94
C ALA A 62 3.81 -11.75 14.23
N GLU A 63 4.37 -12.06 15.43
CA GLU A 63 3.67 -11.92 16.73
C GLU A 63 3.59 -10.46 17.24
N ARG A 64 4.15 -9.51 16.52
CA ARG A 64 4.14 -8.09 16.91
C ARG A 64 2.83 -7.43 16.48
N HIS A 65 1.75 -7.78 17.14
CA HIS A 65 0.39 -7.40 16.76
C HIS A 65 0.14 -5.90 16.87
N PHE A 66 0.66 -5.28 17.93
CA PHE A 66 0.51 -3.84 18.10
C PHE A 66 1.32 -3.03 17.09
N ASP A 67 2.52 -3.51 16.69
CA ASP A 67 3.32 -2.87 15.65
C ASP A 67 2.62 -2.88 14.29
N TYR A 68 1.88 -3.96 13.97
CA TYR A 68 1.06 -3.98 12.76
C TYR A 68 0.04 -2.82 12.75
N TRP A 69 -0.65 -2.61 13.86
CA TRP A 69 -1.60 -1.52 14.04
C TRP A 69 -0.91 -0.15 14.01
N LEU A 70 0.18 0.00 14.76
CA LEU A 70 0.94 1.25 14.89
C LEU A 70 1.57 1.68 13.56
N SER A 71 2.04 0.72 12.75
CA SER A 71 2.53 1.01 11.40
C SER A 71 1.44 1.56 10.48
N GLY A 72 0.21 1.03 10.62
CA GLY A 72 -0.95 1.56 9.91
C GLY A 72 -1.31 2.99 10.35
N LEU A 73 -1.23 3.27 11.65
CA LEU A 73 -1.47 4.59 12.23
C LEU A 73 -0.44 5.62 11.70
N ARG A 74 0.84 5.23 11.66
CA ARG A 74 1.91 6.06 11.08
C ARG A 74 1.62 6.39 9.61
N ASP A 75 1.36 5.36 8.82
CA ASP A 75 1.15 5.55 7.38
C ASP A 75 -0.11 6.36 7.08
N TRP A 76 -1.18 6.18 7.87
CA TRP A 76 -2.39 7.00 7.82
C TRP A 76 -2.07 8.49 8.10
N SER A 77 -1.27 8.80 9.13
CA SER A 77 -0.92 10.16 9.48
C SER A 77 -0.09 10.83 8.38
N HIS A 78 0.83 10.09 7.77
CA HIS A 78 1.64 10.55 6.65
C HIS A 78 0.78 10.84 5.42
N ILE A 79 -0.06 9.88 4.99
CA ILE A 79 -0.96 10.04 3.84
C ILE A 79 -1.89 11.23 4.04
N GLY A 80 -2.49 11.37 5.22
CA GLY A 80 -3.38 12.49 5.55
C GLY A 80 -2.68 13.85 5.42
N ARG A 81 -1.44 13.96 5.91
CA ARG A 81 -0.63 15.16 5.81
C ARG A 81 -0.27 15.49 4.36
N TRP A 82 0.18 14.52 3.59
CA TRP A 82 0.55 14.73 2.18
C TRP A 82 -0.67 15.07 1.31
N ALA A 83 -1.79 14.39 1.54
CA ALA A 83 -3.04 14.71 0.87
C ALA A 83 -3.50 16.14 1.17
N GLN A 84 -3.41 16.57 2.43
CA GLN A 84 -3.72 17.96 2.83
C GLN A 84 -2.78 18.97 2.16
N ALA A 85 -1.48 18.73 2.15
CA ALA A 85 -0.49 19.58 1.50
C ALA A 85 -0.74 19.69 -0.03
N ALA A 86 -1.22 18.61 -0.65
CA ALA A 86 -1.58 18.58 -2.06
C ALA A 86 -2.99 19.12 -2.37
N GLY A 87 -3.72 19.64 -1.37
CA GLY A 87 -5.03 20.29 -1.53
C GLY A 87 -6.25 19.38 -1.38
N ALA A 88 -6.08 18.15 -0.86
CA ALA A 88 -7.17 17.20 -0.58
C ALA A 88 -7.22 16.82 0.91
N PRO A 89 -7.61 17.72 1.83
CA PRO A 89 -7.67 17.43 3.26
C PRO A 89 -8.68 16.31 3.55
N VAL A 90 -8.29 15.40 4.44
CA VAL A 90 -9.12 14.25 4.82
C VAL A 90 -10.17 14.65 5.86
N SER A 91 -11.41 14.24 5.65
CA SER A 91 -12.54 14.44 6.56
C SER A 91 -13.48 13.22 6.52
N ALA A 92 -14.52 13.23 7.35
CA ALA A 92 -15.56 12.21 7.32
C ALA A 92 -16.27 12.10 5.95
N ALA A 93 -16.33 13.19 5.19
CA ALA A 93 -16.95 13.23 3.86
C ALA A 93 -16.03 12.75 2.73
N THR A 94 -14.75 12.55 3.00
CA THR A 94 -13.77 12.13 2.01
C THR A 94 -14.17 10.79 1.36
N ARG A 95 -14.17 10.76 0.04
CA ARG A 95 -14.34 9.54 -0.74
C ARG A 95 -12.96 9.01 -1.10
N LEU A 96 -12.59 7.89 -0.52
CA LEU A 96 -11.25 7.32 -0.72
C LEU A 96 -11.29 5.88 -1.23
N LEU A 97 -10.20 5.50 -1.87
CA LEU A 97 -9.88 4.11 -2.23
C LEU A 97 -8.54 3.72 -1.63
N ASP A 98 -8.54 2.62 -0.88
CA ASP A 98 -7.36 1.85 -0.53
C ASP A 98 -7.19 0.75 -1.61
N LEU A 99 -6.23 0.93 -2.51
CA LEU A 99 -5.91 -0.02 -3.56
C LEU A 99 -4.79 -0.95 -3.09
N GLY A 100 -5.07 -2.25 -3.04
CA GLY A 100 -4.20 -3.23 -2.39
C GLY A 100 -4.34 -3.18 -0.87
N SER A 101 -5.59 -3.15 -0.39
CA SER A 101 -5.92 -2.92 1.03
C SER A 101 -5.37 -3.99 1.97
N SER A 102 -4.98 -5.18 1.46
CA SER A 102 -4.66 -6.35 2.29
C SER A 102 -5.77 -6.59 3.33
N SER A 103 -5.45 -6.73 4.60
CA SER A 103 -6.42 -6.82 5.70
C SER A 103 -6.74 -5.45 6.35
N GLY A 104 -6.56 -4.35 5.62
CA GLY A 104 -7.00 -3.02 6.03
C GLY A 104 -6.11 -2.33 7.05
N ARG A 105 -4.80 -2.58 7.01
CA ARG A 105 -3.82 -2.03 7.96
C ARG A 105 -3.88 -0.49 8.08
N VAL A 106 -4.00 0.20 6.97
CA VAL A 106 -4.09 1.66 6.93
C VAL A 106 -5.55 2.12 6.91
N LEU A 107 -6.41 1.42 6.17
CA LEU A 107 -7.81 1.77 6.01
C LEU A 107 -8.56 1.90 7.34
N ARG A 108 -8.27 1.02 8.30
CA ARG A 108 -8.89 1.06 9.63
C ARG A 108 -8.72 2.42 10.33
N HIS A 109 -7.60 3.10 10.09
CA HIS A 109 -7.34 4.41 10.68
C HIS A 109 -8.13 5.53 9.98
N PHE A 110 -8.31 5.46 8.67
CA PHE A 110 -9.24 6.37 7.99
C PHE A 110 -10.68 6.21 8.49
N VAL A 111 -11.08 4.98 8.80
CA VAL A 111 -12.41 4.69 9.37
C VAL A 111 -12.49 5.14 10.83
N ALA A 112 -11.58 4.68 11.69
CA ALA A 112 -11.66 4.86 13.13
C ALA A 112 -11.24 6.27 13.58
N GLN A 113 -10.19 6.84 12.96
CA GLN A 113 -9.61 8.11 13.41
C GLN A 113 -10.14 9.31 12.63
N SER A 114 -10.33 9.18 11.30
CA SER A 114 -10.88 10.26 10.47
C SER A 114 -12.40 10.19 10.30
N GLY A 115 -13.04 9.09 10.70
CA GLY A 115 -14.47 8.89 10.57
C GLY A 115 -14.98 8.83 9.13
N VAL A 116 -14.15 8.43 8.18
CA VAL A 116 -14.52 8.35 6.75
C VAL A 116 -15.72 7.43 6.56
N GLN A 117 -16.78 7.97 5.92
CA GLN A 117 -18.09 7.30 5.83
C GLN A 117 -18.27 6.44 4.57
N ARG A 118 -17.45 6.63 3.54
CA ARG A 118 -17.62 5.96 2.24
C ARG A 118 -16.29 5.50 1.64
N PRO A 119 -15.49 4.72 2.39
CA PRO A 119 -14.24 4.21 1.85
C PRO A 119 -14.48 3.00 0.96
N TRP A 120 -13.63 2.89 -0.07
CA TRP A 120 -13.47 1.69 -0.87
C TRP A 120 -12.20 0.96 -0.46
N ALA A 121 -12.26 -0.37 -0.45
CA ALA A 121 -11.14 -1.27 -0.28
C ALA A 121 -11.08 -2.21 -1.47
N ALA A 122 -9.98 -2.25 -2.18
CA ALA A 122 -9.80 -3.17 -3.30
C ALA A 122 -8.56 -4.03 -3.08
N ASP A 123 -8.68 -5.35 -3.27
CA ASP A 123 -7.56 -6.27 -3.16
C ASP A 123 -7.69 -7.42 -4.16
N ILE A 124 -6.56 -7.83 -4.75
CA ILE A 124 -6.49 -8.97 -5.68
C ILE A 124 -6.54 -10.31 -4.94
N ASN A 125 -6.07 -10.34 -3.69
CA ASN A 125 -6.14 -11.53 -2.84
C ASN A 125 -7.54 -11.68 -2.27
N ARG A 126 -8.25 -12.73 -2.71
CA ARG A 126 -9.62 -13.02 -2.25
C ARG A 126 -9.72 -13.26 -0.75
N ARG A 127 -8.67 -13.77 -0.11
CA ARG A 127 -8.65 -13.94 1.35
C ARG A 127 -8.68 -12.60 2.05
N ASN A 128 -7.89 -11.62 1.59
CA ASN A 128 -7.90 -10.26 2.10
C ASN A 128 -9.28 -9.61 1.95
N ALA A 129 -9.88 -9.72 0.75
CA ALA A 129 -11.23 -9.23 0.52
C ALA A 129 -12.28 -9.90 1.42
N ALA A 130 -12.16 -11.19 1.71
CA ALA A 130 -13.03 -11.91 2.62
C ALA A 130 -12.86 -11.43 4.06
N TRP A 131 -11.62 -11.20 4.50
CA TRP A 131 -11.32 -10.65 5.82
C TRP A 131 -11.92 -9.25 6.00
N LEU A 132 -11.71 -8.37 5.02
CA LEU A 132 -12.27 -7.01 5.03
C LEU A 132 -13.80 -7.01 5.11
N ARG A 133 -14.49 -7.86 4.36
CA ARG A 133 -15.96 -7.99 4.42
C ARG A 133 -16.46 -8.48 5.77
N LYS A 134 -15.70 -9.32 6.44
CA LYS A 134 -16.08 -9.91 7.73
C LYS A 134 -15.89 -8.95 8.90
N TYR A 135 -14.80 -8.19 8.91
CA TYR A 135 -14.36 -7.46 10.10
C TYR A 135 -14.38 -5.94 9.96
N MET A 136 -14.35 -5.40 8.75
CA MET A 136 -14.54 -3.95 8.59
C MET A 136 -15.99 -3.54 8.81
N PRO A 137 -16.24 -2.28 9.24
CA PRO A 137 -17.59 -1.77 9.37
C PRO A 137 -18.39 -1.87 8.05
N PRO A 138 -19.72 -2.07 8.10
CA PRO A 138 -20.55 -2.33 6.91
C PRO A 138 -20.56 -1.20 5.86
N HIS A 139 -20.15 0.01 6.23
CA HIS A 139 -20.06 1.15 5.30
C HIS A 139 -18.77 1.11 4.43
N VAL A 140 -17.81 0.24 4.74
CA VAL A 140 -16.63 -0.01 3.90
C VAL A 140 -17.05 -0.89 2.71
N ARG A 141 -16.82 -0.36 1.51
CA ARG A 141 -17.16 -1.06 0.26
C ARG A 141 -15.97 -1.88 -0.22
N VAL A 142 -16.09 -3.20 -0.14
CA VAL A 142 -14.99 -4.12 -0.48
C VAL A 142 -15.16 -4.69 -1.87
N LEU A 143 -14.17 -4.46 -2.73
CA LEU A 143 -14.07 -4.95 -4.10
C LEU A 143 -12.96 -5.99 -4.22
N PRO A 144 -13.22 -7.21 -4.67
CA PRO A 144 -12.17 -8.07 -5.20
C PRO A 144 -11.70 -7.48 -6.53
N SER A 145 -10.42 -7.17 -6.62
CA SER A 145 -9.81 -6.67 -7.86
C SER A 145 -9.19 -7.80 -8.67
N THR A 146 -8.68 -7.44 -9.84
CA THR A 146 -7.91 -8.32 -10.73
C THR A 146 -6.63 -7.60 -11.15
N ALA A 147 -5.77 -8.28 -11.90
CA ALA A 147 -4.61 -7.62 -12.48
C ALA A 147 -4.98 -6.55 -13.54
N LEU A 148 -6.20 -6.65 -14.11
CA LEU A 148 -6.66 -5.67 -15.10
C LEU A 148 -7.05 -4.36 -14.42
N PRO A 149 -6.65 -3.21 -14.97
CA PRO A 149 -6.90 -1.89 -14.41
C PRO A 149 -8.34 -1.42 -14.67
N HIS A 150 -9.27 -2.01 -13.96
CA HIS A 150 -10.68 -1.61 -13.99
C HIS A 150 -11.35 -1.91 -12.66
N LEU A 151 -11.92 -0.87 -12.04
CA LEU A 151 -12.75 -0.97 -10.85
C LEU A 151 -14.14 -0.37 -11.10
N PRO A 152 -15.23 -0.96 -10.58
CA PRO A 152 -16.60 -0.44 -10.74
C PRO A 152 -16.82 0.78 -9.82
N ILE A 153 -15.95 1.77 -9.95
CA ILE A 153 -16.02 3.05 -9.25
C ILE A 153 -16.28 4.13 -10.30
N GLU A 154 -17.18 5.03 -9.98
CA GLU A 154 -17.64 6.10 -10.84
C GLU A 154 -16.49 7.07 -11.20
N ASP A 155 -16.51 7.58 -12.43
CA ASP A 155 -15.55 8.59 -12.89
C ASP A 155 -15.59 9.83 -12.00
N ARG A 156 -14.43 10.42 -11.76
CA ARG A 156 -14.30 11.71 -11.04
C ARG A 156 -15.00 11.74 -9.69
N SER A 157 -15.03 10.61 -8.98
CA SER A 157 -15.80 10.46 -7.75
C SER A 157 -14.97 10.42 -6.48
N LEU A 158 -13.65 10.20 -6.57
CA LEU A 158 -12.78 10.05 -5.41
C LEU A 158 -11.96 11.32 -5.13
N ASP A 159 -11.79 11.62 -3.85
CA ASP A 159 -10.92 12.70 -3.34
C ASP A 159 -9.48 12.20 -3.15
N LEU A 160 -9.34 10.94 -2.69
CA LEU A 160 -8.07 10.33 -2.34
C LEU A 160 -8.01 8.88 -2.81
N VAL A 161 -6.92 8.52 -3.46
CA VAL A 161 -6.52 7.12 -3.68
C VAL A 161 -5.17 6.93 -3.01
N TYR A 162 -4.96 5.82 -2.34
CA TYR A 162 -3.62 5.41 -1.94
C TYR A 162 -3.39 3.94 -2.22
N ALA A 163 -2.13 3.59 -2.50
CA ALA A 163 -1.73 2.22 -2.77
C ALA A 163 -0.32 1.98 -2.21
N LEU A 164 -0.21 1.09 -1.22
CA LEU A 164 1.06 0.78 -0.59
C LEU A 164 1.57 -0.58 -1.07
N SER A 165 2.79 -0.60 -1.62
CA SER A 165 3.43 -1.79 -2.20
C SER A 165 2.59 -2.47 -3.29
N VAL A 166 1.88 -1.71 -4.11
CA VAL A 166 1.06 -2.22 -5.22
C VAL A 166 1.76 -2.02 -6.56
N ILE A 167 2.12 -0.79 -6.89
CA ILE A 167 2.72 -0.44 -8.19
C ILE A 167 4.05 -1.18 -8.41
N ASN A 168 4.79 -1.47 -7.36
CA ASN A 168 6.02 -2.25 -7.41
C ASN A 168 5.83 -3.69 -7.93
N HIS A 169 4.59 -4.16 -8.05
CA HIS A 169 4.24 -5.51 -8.50
C HIS A 169 3.44 -5.52 -9.81
N ILE A 170 3.30 -4.35 -10.46
CA ILE A 170 2.54 -4.19 -11.70
C ILE A 170 3.50 -3.78 -12.82
N ASP A 171 3.89 -4.73 -13.67
CA ASP A 171 4.83 -4.47 -14.75
C ASP A 171 4.15 -3.82 -15.99
N HIS A 172 3.55 -4.62 -16.84
CA HIS A 172 3.07 -4.14 -18.15
C HIS A 172 1.83 -3.24 -18.09
N LEU A 173 1.08 -3.26 -16.98
CA LEU A 173 -0.17 -2.51 -16.81
C LEU A 173 -0.02 -1.28 -15.92
N GLU A 174 1.19 -0.89 -15.55
CA GLU A 174 1.48 0.22 -14.63
C GLU A 174 0.79 1.52 -15.05
N LEU A 175 1.07 2.00 -16.28
CA LEU A 175 0.48 3.24 -16.78
C LEU A 175 -1.04 3.13 -16.98
N MET A 176 -1.55 1.95 -17.27
CA MET A 176 -2.99 1.73 -17.37
C MET A 176 -3.67 1.79 -16.00
N TRP A 177 -3.01 1.31 -14.93
CA TRP A 177 -3.50 1.50 -13.56
C TRP A 177 -3.45 2.96 -13.12
N LEU A 178 -2.42 3.71 -13.51
CA LEU A 178 -2.38 5.16 -13.25
C LEU A 178 -3.49 5.90 -14.01
N ALA A 179 -3.80 5.49 -15.26
CA ALA A 179 -4.92 6.04 -16.01
C ALA A 179 -6.27 5.71 -15.37
N GLU A 180 -6.43 4.50 -14.80
CA GLU A 180 -7.63 4.10 -14.06
C GLU A 180 -7.77 4.90 -12.75
N ILE A 181 -6.68 5.09 -12.01
CA ILE A 181 -6.66 5.96 -10.83
C ILE A 181 -7.06 7.39 -11.22
N ARG A 182 -6.49 7.93 -12.32
CA ARG A 182 -6.88 9.25 -12.84
C ARG A 182 -8.37 9.31 -13.19
N ARG A 183 -8.91 8.28 -13.83
CA ARG A 183 -10.35 8.22 -14.15
C ARG A 183 -11.22 8.39 -12.90
N MET A 184 -10.88 7.65 -11.83
CA MET A 184 -11.66 7.66 -10.58
C MET A 184 -11.49 8.94 -9.75
N LEU A 185 -10.31 9.57 -9.75
CA LEU A 185 -10.08 10.81 -9.02
C LEU A 185 -10.88 11.97 -9.63
N ARG A 186 -11.49 12.81 -8.79
CA ARG A 186 -12.05 14.10 -9.24
C ARG A 186 -10.92 15.09 -9.58
N PRO A 187 -11.19 16.16 -10.34
CA PRO A 187 -10.26 17.28 -10.47
C PRO A 187 -9.83 17.79 -9.07
N GLY A 188 -8.53 17.97 -8.87
CA GLY A 188 -7.93 18.29 -7.58
C GLY A 188 -7.82 17.10 -6.62
N GLY A 189 -8.26 15.90 -7.00
CA GLY A 189 -8.07 14.68 -6.21
C GLY A 189 -6.62 14.23 -6.19
N VAL A 190 -6.22 13.56 -5.11
CA VAL A 190 -4.82 13.19 -4.81
C VAL A 190 -4.65 11.67 -4.80
N CYS A 191 -3.51 11.22 -5.31
CA CYS A 191 -3.06 9.84 -5.19
C CYS A 191 -1.73 9.78 -4.42
N VAL A 192 -1.62 8.86 -3.46
CA VAL A 192 -0.38 8.61 -2.71
C VAL A 192 0.04 7.16 -2.92
N LEU A 193 1.20 6.95 -3.50
CA LEU A 193 1.74 5.63 -3.81
C LEU A 193 3.03 5.38 -3.05
N SER A 194 3.24 4.19 -2.53
CA SER A 194 4.58 3.79 -2.12
C SER A 194 5.29 3.10 -3.28
N VAL A 195 6.53 3.52 -3.55
CA VAL A 195 7.31 3.10 -4.71
C VAL A 195 8.74 2.79 -4.31
N ALA A 196 9.29 1.70 -4.78
CA ALA A 196 10.71 1.43 -4.69
C ALA A 196 11.45 2.24 -5.76
N THR A 197 12.20 3.26 -5.32
CA THR A 197 12.96 4.14 -6.20
C THR A 197 14.47 3.90 -6.10
N GLU A 198 15.26 4.81 -6.62
CA GLU A 198 16.72 4.83 -6.43
C GLU A 198 17.11 4.89 -4.95
N THR A 199 16.29 5.51 -4.10
CA THR A 199 16.46 5.48 -2.64
C THR A 199 16.39 4.04 -2.13
N ALA A 200 15.31 3.33 -2.48
CA ALA A 200 15.14 1.93 -2.09
C ALA A 200 16.28 1.05 -2.66
N TRP A 201 16.68 1.29 -3.91
CA TRP A 201 17.80 0.60 -4.55
C TRP A 201 19.09 0.76 -3.75
N SER A 202 19.44 1.97 -3.36
CA SER A 202 20.65 2.29 -2.61
C SER A 202 20.67 1.71 -1.18
N LEU A 203 19.49 1.44 -0.63
CA LEU A 203 19.32 0.84 0.70
C LEU A 203 19.41 -0.69 0.68
N MET A 204 19.36 -1.35 -0.51
CA MET A 204 19.37 -2.80 -0.58
C MET A 204 20.62 -3.40 0.07
N GLY A 205 20.41 -4.25 1.07
CA GLY A 205 21.45 -4.90 1.83
C GLY A 205 20.89 -5.99 2.76
N PRO A 206 21.78 -6.71 3.47
CA PRO A 206 21.38 -7.89 4.28
C PRO A 206 20.28 -7.62 5.32
N ASP A 207 20.21 -6.41 5.84
CA ASP A 207 19.25 -6.01 6.87
C ASP A 207 17.89 -5.57 6.28
N VAL A 208 17.76 -5.49 4.94
CA VAL A 208 16.54 -5.06 4.26
C VAL A 208 15.70 -6.30 3.88
N PRO A 209 14.46 -6.42 4.38
CA PRO A 209 13.61 -7.58 4.10
C PRO A 209 13.40 -7.86 2.61
N LEU A 210 13.27 -6.81 1.79
CA LEU A 210 13.14 -6.95 0.34
C LEU A 210 14.39 -7.59 -0.29
N PHE A 211 15.60 -7.20 0.15
CA PHE A 211 16.84 -7.80 -0.34
C PHE A 211 16.92 -9.29 0.02
N ALA A 212 16.55 -9.64 1.25
CA ALA A 212 16.51 -11.04 1.69
C ALA A 212 15.49 -11.85 0.87
N ASP A 213 14.34 -11.26 0.52
CA ASP A 213 13.34 -11.92 -0.33
C ASP A 213 13.85 -12.10 -1.77
N LEU A 214 14.47 -11.09 -2.36
CA LEU A 214 15.11 -11.16 -3.68
C LEU A 214 16.18 -12.24 -3.72
N LEU A 215 17.08 -12.29 -2.74
CA LEU A 215 18.13 -13.33 -2.66
C LEU A 215 17.56 -14.75 -2.53
N ARG A 216 16.51 -14.93 -1.73
CA ARG A 216 15.84 -16.23 -1.56
C ARG A 216 15.24 -16.73 -2.86
N ARG A 217 14.90 -15.83 -3.76
CA ARG A 217 14.25 -16.09 -5.06
C ARG A 217 15.19 -15.94 -6.26
N LYS A 218 16.49 -15.77 -6.03
CA LYS A 218 17.46 -15.48 -7.09
C LYS A 218 17.42 -16.46 -8.27
N ASP A 219 17.08 -17.72 -8.00
CA ASP A 219 17.00 -18.76 -9.04
C ASP A 219 15.70 -18.71 -9.84
N ASP A 220 14.68 -18.02 -9.32
CA ASP A 220 13.37 -17.81 -9.97
C ASP A 220 13.34 -16.51 -10.79
N VAL A 221 14.34 -15.63 -10.65
CA VAL A 221 14.38 -14.36 -11.38
C VAL A 221 14.90 -14.58 -12.80
N ALA A 222 14.16 -14.04 -13.78
CA ALA A 222 14.38 -14.29 -15.18
C ALA A 222 15.48 -13.43 -15.82
N GLU A 223 15.63 -12.16 -15.36
CA GLU A 223 16.32 -11.14 -16.15
C GLU A 223 17.78 -10.96 -15.75
N ARG A 224 18.11 -11.01 -14.47
CA ARG A 224 19.47 -10.74 -14.00
C ARG A 224 19.82 -11.39 -12.67
N PRO A 225 21.11 -11.74 -12.46
CA PRO A 225 21.56 -12.29 -11.18
C PRO A 225 21.35 -11.26 -10.06
N ILE A 226 20.81 -11.72 -8.93
CA ILE A 226 20.68 -10.89 -7.73
C ILE A 226 21.95 -11.07 -6.87
N SER A 227 22.62 -9.96 -6.62
CA SER A 227 23.80 -9.92 -5.75
C SER A 227 23.87 -8.58 -5.03
N LEU A 228 24.63 -8.50 -3.95
CA LEU A 228 24.84 -7.24 -3.25
C LEU A 228 25.57 -6.22 -4.14
N ASP A 229 26.48 -6.69 -5.02
CA ASP A 229 27.24 -5.81 -5.91
C ASP A 229 26.35 -5.14 -6.96
N LEU A 230 25.27 -5.79 -7.37
CA LEU A 230 24.27 -5.17 -8.24
C LEU A 230 23.69 -3.88 -7.62
N PHE A 231 23.35 -3.93 -6.34
CA PHE A 231 22.73 -2.80 -5.64
C PHE A 231 23.73 -1.74 -5.13
N ARG A 232 25.03 -2.05 -5.12
CA ARG A 232 26.10 -1.08 -4.84
C ARG A 232 26.38 -0.15 -6.02
N ALA A 233 26.02 -0.59 -7.23
CA ALA A 233 26.07 0.25 -8.42
C ALA A 233 24.79 1.07 -8.55
N PRO A 234 24.82 2.22 -9.26
CA PRO A 234 23.60 2.92 -9.65
C PRO A 234 22.63 2.00 -10.37
N MET A 235 21.34 2.33 -10.34
CA MET A 235 20.34 1.59 -11.11
C MET A 235 20.79 1.54 -12.58
N PRO A 236 20.80 0.36 -13.21
CA PRO A 236 21.30 0.20 -14.59
C PRO A 236 20.34 0.78 -15.65
N GLU A 237 19.08 0.94 -15.30
CA GLU A 237 18.01 1.41 -16.15
C GLU A 237 17.04 2.25 -15.34
N GLU A 238 16.26 3.13 -15.99
CA GLU A 238 15.26 3.96 -15.31
C GLU A 238 14.11 3.14 -14.68
N ARG A 239 13.92 1.90 -15.12
CA ARG A 239 12.94 0.98 -14.57
C ARG A 239 13.53 -0.43 -14.57
N VAL A 240 13.82 -0.94 -13.38
CA VAL A 240 14.41 -2.27 -13.19
C VAL A 240 13.35 -3.24 -12.70
N VAL A 241 13.10 -4.29 -13.44
CA VAL A 241 12.11 -5.32 -13.13
C VAL A 241 12.81 -6.62 -12.75
N PHE A 242 12.38 -7.24 -11.66
CA PHE A 242 12.73 -8.60 -11.27
C PHE A 242 11.45 -9.46 -11.36
N THR A 243 11.33 -10.24 -12.43
CA THR A 243 10.16 -11.09 -12.65
C THR A 243 10.38 -12.49 -12.04
N TYR A 244 9.41 -12.97 -11.28
CA TYR A 244 9.45 -14.28 -10.64
C TYR A 244 8.73 -15.33 -11.48
N ARG A 245 9.41 -16.42 -11.81
CA ARG A 245 8.82 -17.54 -12.52
C ARG A 245 7.83 -18.30 -11.64
N GLY A 246 6.73 -18.73 -12.24
CA GLY A 246 5.76 -19.63 -11.60
C GLY A 246 4.93 -19.04 -10.45
N ARG A 247 4.91 -17.72 -10.29
CA ARG A 247 4.05 -17.07 -9.28
C ARG A 247 2.74 -16.58 -9.89
N GLU A 248 1.67 -16.77 -9.14
CA GLU A 248 0.33 -16.28 -9.51
C GLU A 248 0.06 -14.87 -9.00
N LEU A 249 0.60 -14.52 -7.82
CA LEU A 249 0.53 -13.19 -7.21
C LEU A 249 1.94 -12.65 -6.98
N TYR A 250 2.08 -11.32 -7.01
CA TYR A 250 3.38 -10.65 -6.81
C TYR A 250 4.44 -11.18 -7.76
N GLN A 251 4.12 -11.14 -9.05
CA GLN A 251 4.94 -11.74 -10.10
C GLN A 251 6.26 -11.01 -10.35
N CYS A 252 6.41 -9.79 -9.85
CA CYS A 252 7.62 -9.00 -10.01
C CYS A 252 7.87 -8.08 -8.81
N ASN A 253 9.09 -7.57 -8.71
CA ASN A 253 9.44 -6.37 -7.97
C ASN A 253 10.08 -5.37 -8.93
N ILE A 254 9.66 -4.12 -8.83
CA ILE A 254 10.07 -3.05 -9.74
C ILE A 254 10.68 -1.91 -8.94
N PHE A 255 11.83 -1.42 -9.44
CA PHE A 255 12.45 -0.18 -8.99
C PHE A 255 12.31 0.86 -10.10
N HIS A 256 11.97 2.09 -9.73
CA HIS A 256 11.75 3.18 -10.66
C HIS A 256 12.75 4.32 -10.39
N ALA A 257 13.34 4.87 -11.43
CA ALA A 257 14.06 6.12 -11.29
C ALA A 257 13.09 7.29 -11.12
N ASP A 258 13.44 8.27 -10.31
CA ASP A 258 12.66 9.51 -10.13
C ASP A 258 12.42 10.20 -11.47
N ALA A 259 13.41 10.18 -12.36
CA ALA A 259 13.29 10.73 -13.71
C ALA A 259 12.20 10.04 -14.53
N TYR A 260 12.09 8.71 -14.43
CA TYR A 260 11.03 7.94 -15.07
C TYR A 260 9.65 8.35 -14.55
N ILE A 261 9.49 8.37 -13.23
CA ILE A 261 8.23 8.76 -12.58
C ILE A 261 7.82 10.16 -13.04
N ARG A 262 8.73 11.13 -12.98
CA ARG A 262 8.44 12.53 -13.39
C ARG A 262 8.12 12.66 -14.87
N ARG A 263 8.70 11.84 -15.73
CA ARG A 263 8.47 11.89 -17.17
C ARG A 263 7.20 11.13 -17.59
N GLU A 264 7.05 9.89 -17.15
CA GLU A 264 5.98 9.01 -17.64
C GLU A 264 4.67 9.20 -16.89
N TRP A 265 4.73 9.28 -15.55
CA TRP A 265 3.53 9.39 -14.75
C TRP A 265 2.89 10.78 -14.82
N SER A 266 3.71 11.83 -15.02
CA SER A 266 3.18 13.20 -15.20
C SER A 266 2.30 13.38 -16.42
N ARG A 267 2.35 12.47 -17.40
CA ARG A 267 1.43 12.43 -18.54
C ARG A 267 -0.02 12.10 -18.14
N LEU A 268 -0.19 11.51 -16.98
CA LEU A 268 -1.48 11.05 -16.45
C LEU A 268 -1.92 11.84 -15.23
N LEU A 269 -1.03 12.03 -14.27
CA LEU A 269 -1.26 12.72 -13.00
C LEU A 269 -0.08 13.62 -12.70
N GLY A 270 -0.31 14.87 -12.32
CA GLY A 270 0.75 15.79 -11.92
C GLY A 270 1.55 15.24 -10.74
N VAL A 271 2.88 15.12 -10.87
CA VAL A 271 3.77 14.70 -9.78
C VAL A 271 3.99 15.90 -8.86
N VAL A 272 3.35 15.88 -7.69
CA VAL A 272 3.48 16.93 -6.68
C VAL A 272 4.81 16.81 -5.95
N GLU A 273 5.13 15.61 -5.44
CA GLU A 273 6.32 15.37 -4.66
C GLU A 273 6.73 13.89 -4.69
N ILE A 274 8.02 13.62 -4.64
CA ILE A 274 8.60 12.31 -4.33
C ILE A 274 9.34 12.47 -3.00
N ILE A 275 8.89 11.77 -1.97
CA ILE A 275 9.38 11.91 -0.60
C ILE A 275 10.22 10.68 -0.27
N PRO A 276 11.54 10.84 -0.16
CA PRO A 276 12.43 9.72 0.15
C PRO A 276 12.05 9.07 1.48
N ARG A 277 11.99 7.72 1.47
CA ARG A 277 11.68 6.90 2.65
C ARG A 277 10.34 7.26 3.33
N GLY A 278 9.39 7.79 2.58
CA GLY A 278 8.06 8.12 3.11
C GLY A 278 7.33 6.91 3.72
N PHE A 279 7.67 5.70 3.25
CA PHE A 279 7.18 4.42 3.76
C PHE A 279 8.34 3.45 4.03
N ASP A 280 9.12 3.70 5.06
CA ASP A 280 10.30 2.92 5.47
C ASP A 280 11.39 2.86 4.38
N THR A 281 11.42 1.76 3.61
CA THR A 281 12.38 1.56 2.51
C THR A 281 11.83 2.01 1.15
N GLN A 282 10.56 2.37 1.07
CA GLN A 282 9.93 2.88 -0.15
C GLN A 282 9.69 4.38 -0.04
N ASP A 283 9.78 5.06 -1.16
CA ASP A 283 9.46 6.47 -1.24
C ASP A 283 7.95 6.69 -1.37
N ALA A 284 7.44 7.81 -0.90
CA ALA A 284 6.09 8.21 -1.17
C ALA A 284 6.06 9.09 -2.43
N VAL A 285 5.25 8.71 -3.41
CA VAL A 285 4.98 9.52 -4.61
C VAL A 285 3.59 10.11 -4.46
N VAL A 286 3.53 11.43 -4.34
CA VAL A 286 2.29 12.21 -4.24
C VAL A 286 1.95 12.72 -5.63
N LEU A 287 0.80 12.30 -6.13
CA LEU A 287 0.27 12.67 -7.44
C LEU A 287 -1.04 13.42 -7.27
N ARG A 288 -1.37 14.28 -8.23
CA ARG A 288 -2.62 15.03 -8.25
C ARG A 288 -3.25 14.99 -9.63
N ARG A 289 -4.57 14.90 -9.68
CA ARG A 289 -5.33 15.15 -10.89
C ARG A 289 -5.64 16.64 -11.03
N ASP A 290 -5.11 17.30 -12.05
CA ASP A 290 -5.26 18.76 -12.23
C ASP A 290 -6.54 19.15 -12.99
N ASP A 291 -7.10 18.27 -13.89
CA ASP A 291 -8.24 18.51 -14.80
C ASP A 291 -9.45 17.59 -14.61
#